data_18925d63759ed8c57bf320281fd48e97
#
_entry.id   18925d63759ed8c57bf320281fd48e97
#
_cell.length_a   1.000
_cell.length_b   1.000
_cell.length_c   1.000
_cell.angle_alpha   90.00
_cell.angle_beta   90.00
_cell.angle_gamma   90.00
#
_symmetry.space_group_name_H-M   'P 1'
#
loop_
_entity.id
_entity.type
_entity.pdbx_description
1 polymer ?
#
loop_
_entity_poly.entity_id
_entity_poly.type
_entity_poly.pdbx_seq_one_letter_code
_entity_poly.pdbx_strand_id
1 'polypeptide(L)'
;MTQVTAAHHIDAPARVELFFQPAGLRVRVPPGVSLFDAASWNGVAIDSTCGGHGTCKKCKIRILDGDAPASELDARAFSADELRNGWRLACRALADTDVQVEVPPLVTRPKAATVGVGRQVILRPAAQKRYLELAEPSLSDQRTDLERVLVHIDDLELRVDLGVLRGLGQRLRSADFKVTAVIVDDVLIDVQPGDTTDCLLGIAFDLGTTTVVATLLDLATGTPLAVASMLNKQQPFGADVITRISATMLDPGALDTLSRLAHETLAELAREVCGQAGADAADVTEIAIAGNATMTHIALGIDPEPLGVAPFIMAARQLPEVLAADLDIPAHPRARAFVFPAFGAYVGGDITAGLLASGMNRDARTRLFIDIGTNCEIVLGNRDWLVGTAAPAGPAFEGAAIRCGMRAADGAIEAVTIAPDGLALTVIGDAEPAGLCGSGLVDAVAGLIKAGLLDHSGRLVTDDAAAALSPALAPRLTMLGPERVFVLHWRSGPGDVSDSIYLSQRDVRELQFAKAAIATGWQVLLDEAGLDARDIQQVLLAGSFGSYLSPASAIALGLVPRLPVLRVVSAGNVAGEGAKMALLSVRERAAALALLEEVRYVELSDRDGFNDAFVEQLQFPP
;
A
#
# COMPACT_ATOMS: atom_id res chain seq x y z
N MET A 1 25.16 -1.48 -65.20
CA MET A 1 25.97 -2.12 -64.15
C MET A 1 25.84 -1.31 -62.91
N THR A 2 24.85 -1.67 -62.08
CA THR A 2 24.56 -0.98 -60.80
C THR A 2 24.88 -1.99 -59.71
N GLN A 3 25.91 -1.68 -58.91
CA GLN A 3 26.30 -2.48 -57.77
C GLN A 3 25.21 -2.39 -56.70
N VAL A 4 24.66 -3.54 -56.34
CA VAL A 4 23.81 -3.70 -55.16
C VAL A 4 24.73 -3.76 -53.95
N THR A 5 24.65 -2.76 -53.10
CA THR A 5 25.31 -2.71 -51.79
C THR A 5 24.69 -3.76 -50.89
N ALA A 6 25.51 -4.69 -50.41
CA ALA A 6 25.12 -5.69 -49.41
C ALA A 6 24.65 -5.00 -48.11
N ALA A 7 23.44 -5.31 -47.68
CA ALA A 7 22.94 -4.92 -46.38
C ALA A 7 23.78 -5.64 -45.31
N HIS A 8 24.41 -4.88 -44.45
CA HIS A 8 25.01 -5.41 -43.23
C HIS A 8 23.88 -6.01 -42.36
N HIS A 9 23.86 -7.31 -42.24
CA HIS A 9 23.15 -7.98 -41.15
C HIS A 9 23.82 -7.53 -39.84
N ILE A 10 23.14 -6.69 -39.09
CA ILE A 10 23.46 -6.48 -37.69
C ILE A 10 22.98 -7.75 -36.99
N ASP A 11 23.91 -8.62 -36.60
CA ASP A 11 23.59 -9.75 -35.74
C ASP A 11 22.86 -9.24 -34.49
N ALA A 12 21.63 -9.72 -34.27
CA ALA A 12 20.90 -9.39 -33.05
C ALA A 12 21.75 -9.85 -31.85
N PRO A 13 21.90 -9.03 -30.81
CA PRO A 13 22.71 -9.40 -29.65
C PRO A 13 22.23 -10.73 -29.07
N ALA A 14 23.19 -11.60 -28.74
CA ALA A 14 22.91 -12.90 -28.13
C ALA A 14 21.99 -12.70 -26.93
N ARG A 15 20.90 -13.46 -26.83
CA ARG A 15 19.98 -13.44 -25.70
C ARG A 15 19.95 -14.81 -25.06
N VAL A 16 19.89 -14.86 -23.73
CA VAL A 16 19.74 -16.09 -22.95
C VAL A 16 18.27 -16.34 -22.66
N GLU A 17 17.88 -17.63 -22.66
CA GLU A 17 16.52 -18.03 -22.34
C GLU A 17 16.41 -18.42 -20.87
N LEU A 18 15.44 -17.84 -20.18
CA LEU A 18 15.11 -18.15 -18.79
C LEU A 18 13.73 -18.80 -18.73
N PHE A 19 13.61 -19.90 -17.96
CA PHE A 19 12.35 -20.58 -17.74
C PHE A 19 12.00 -20.56 -16.26
N PHE A 20 11.01 -19.74 -15.89
CA PHE A 20 10.54 -19.60 -14.51
C PHE A 20 9.41 -20.58 -14.19
N GLN A 21 9.60 -21.36 -13.12
CA GLN A 21 8.60 -22.26 -12.56
C GLN A 21 8.18 -21.80 -11.14
N PRO A 22 6.93 -22.03 -10.70
CA PRO A 22 5.84 -22.76 -11.38
C PRO A 22 5.08 -21.93 -12.41
N ALA A 23 5.44 -20.66 -12.64
CA ALA A 23 4.75 -19.76 -13.57
C ALA A 23 4.70 -20.29 -15.03
N GLY A 24 5.58 -21.22 -15.39
CA GLY A 24 5.66 -21.78 -16.74
C GLY A 24 6.11 -20.78 -17.81
N LEU A 25 6.74 -19.66 -17.39
CA LEU A 25 7.08 -18.54 -18.25
C LEU A 25 8.49 -18.68 -18.83
N ARG A 26 8.62 -18.60 -20.17
CA ARG A 26 9.89 -18.54 -20.89
C ARG A 26 10.14 -17.14 -21.40
N VAL A 27 11.29 -16.57 -21.07
CA VAL A 27 11.67 -15.21 -21.44
C VAL A 27 13.08 -15.17 -22.02
N ARG A 28 13.37 -14.18 -22.85
CA ARG A 28 14.70 -13.96 -23.43
C ARG A 28 15.24 -12.60 -23.00
N VAL A 29 16.33 -12.62 -22.26
CA VAL A 29 16.96 -11.41 -21.70
C VAL A 29 18.40 -11.26 -22.20
N PRO A 30 18.98 -10.04 -22.17
CA PRO A 30 20.40 -9.85 -22.40
C PRO A 30 21.24 -10.63 -21.37
N PRO A 31 22.43 -11.15 -21.73
CA PRO A 31 23.36 -11.71 -20.75
C PRO A 31 23.76 -10.69 -19.70
N GLY A 32 24.06 -11.15 -18.48
CA GLY A 32 24.50 -10.28 -17.37
C GLY A 32 23.40 -9.62 -16.58
N VAL A 33 22.12 -9.83 -16.94
CA VAL A 33 20.97 -9.35 -16.16
C VAL A 33 20.78 -10.24 -14.94
N SER A 34 20.46 -9.65 -13.76
CA SER A 34 20.13 -10.47 -12.59
C SER A 34 18.84 -11.26 -12.81
N LEU A 35 18.77 -12.48 -12.26
CA LEU A 35 17.53 -13.26 -12.32
C LEU A 35 16.37 -12.58 -11.60
N PHE A 36 16.65 -11.71 -10.64
CA PHE A 36 15.66 -10.88 -9.98
C PHE A 36 15.07 -9.82 -10.92
N ASP A 37 15.91 -9.09 -11.64
CA ASP A 37 15.46 -8.07 -12.60
C ASP A 37 14.74 -8.72 -13.78
N ALA A 38 15.31 -9.83 -14.32
CA ALA A 38 14.69 -10.59 -15.38
C ALA A 38 13.29 -11.11 -15.01
N ALA A 39 13.11 -11.62 -13.79
CA ALA A 39 11.82 -12.04 -13.25
C ALA A 39 10.86 -10.84 -13.13
N SER A 40 11.35 -9.75 -12.57
CA SER A 40 10.58 -8.51 -12.36
C SER A 40 10.07 -7.93 -13.69
N TRP A 41 10.93 -7.82 -14.71
CA TRP A 41 10.54 -7.31 -16.04
C TRP A 41 9.47 -8.15 -16.74
N ASN A 42 9.32 -9.40 -16.33
CA ASN A 42 8.39 -10.34 -16.93
C ASN A 42 7.25 -10.77 -15.99
N GLY A 43 6.99 -10.00 -14.94
CA GLY A 43 5.85 -10.21 -14.04
C GLY A 43 5.95 -11.42 -13.12
N VAL A 44 7.16 -11.96 -12.91
CA VAL A 44 7.41 -13.05 -11.95
C VAL A 44 7.85 -12.44 -10.62
N ALA A 45 7.01 -12.53 -9.59
CA ALA A 45 7.28 -12.02 -8.27
C ALA A 45 8.27 -12.91 -7.52
N ILE A 46 9.44 -12.36 -7.14
CA ILE A 46 10.41 -13.00 -6.24
C ILE A 46 10.38 -12.26 -4.90
N ASP A 47 10.34 -13.02 -3.81
CA ASP A 47 10.29 -12.44 -2.46
C ASP A 47 11.50 -11.53 -2.22
N SER A 48 11.27 -10.28 -1.84
CA SER A 48 12.32 -9.30 -1.57
C SER A 48 11.81 -8.16 -0.72
N THR A 49 12.50 -7.86 0.36
CA THR A 49 12.21 -6.69 1.21
C THR A 49 13.17 -5.53 0.96
N CYS A 50 14.30 -5.78 0.27
CA CYS A 50 15.29 -4.76 -0.08
C CYS A 50 15.27 -4.34 -1.56
N GLY A 51 14.31 -4.80 -2.36
CA GLY A 51 14.21 -4.43 -3.77
C GLY A 51 15.40 -4.87 -4.65
N GLY A 52 16.06 -5.99 -4.31
CA GLY A 52 17.18 -6.52 -5.11
C GLY A 52 18.58 -6.07 -4.66
N HIS A 53 18.71 -5.27 -3.60
CA HIS A 53 20.03 -4.80 -3.11
C HIS A 53 20.91 -5.89 -2.46
N GLY A 54 20.38 -7.10 -2.22
CA GLY A 54 21.14 -8.25 -1.66
C GLY A 54 21.25 -8.24 -0.14
N THR A 55 20.70 -7.26 0.55
CA THR A 55 20.84 -7.09 2.00
C THR A 55 19.90 -7.98 2.81
N CYS A 56 18.66 -8.18 2.36
CA CYS A 56 17.63 -8.90 3.11
C CYS A 56 17.73 -10.43 3.01
N LYS A 57 18.46 -10.99 2.03
CA LYS A 57 18.61 -12.44 1.76
C LYS A 57 17.27 -13.18 1.53
N LYS A 58 16.20 -12.47 1.13
CA LYS A 58 14.86 -13.04 0.93
C LYS A 58 14.60 -13.52 -0.49
N CYS A 59 15.30 -12.98 -1.50
CA CYS A 59 15.11 -13.30 -2.91
C CYS A 59 15.67 -14.68 -3.30
N LYS A 60 15.24 -15.70 -2.55
CA LYS A 60 15.68 -17.08 -2.72
C LYS A 60 15.03 -17.71 -3.94
N ILE A 61 15.84 -18.28 -4.81
CA ILE A 61 15.43 -19.08 -5.96
C ILE A 61 16.24 -20.36 -6.02
N ARG A 62 15.76 -21.34 -6.78
CA ARG A 62 16.50 -22.57 -7.01
C ARG A 62 16.75 -22.78 -8.50
N ILE A 63 18.00 -22.93 -8.86
CA ILE A 63 18.41 -23.32 -10.22
C ILE A 63 18.09 -24.80 -10.40
N LEU A 64 17.23 -25.12 -11.36
CA LEU A 64 16.84 -26.49 -11.68
C LEU A 64 17.70 -27.07 -12.81
N ASP A 65 18.08 -26.21 -13.77
CA ASP A 65 18.95 -26.57 -14.91
C ASP A 65 19.69 -25.32 -15.40
N GLY A 66 20.88 -25.49 -15.97
CA GLY A 66 21.75 -24.41 -16.39
C GLY A 66 22.78 -24.01 -15.33
N ASP A 67 23.57 -22.97 -15.63
CA ASP A 67 24.66 -22.52 -14.76
C ASP A 67 24.42 -21.10 -14.24
N ALA A 68 24.39 -20.96 -12.91
CA ALA A 68 24.38 -19.69 -12.19
C ALA A 68 25.33 -19.83 -10.99
N PRO A 69 26.59 -19.36 -11.11
CA PRO A 69 27.59 -19.52 -10.06
C PRO A 69 27.17 -18.83 -8.77
N ALA A 70 27.53 -19.43 -7.63
CA ALA A 70 27.24 -18.87 -6.33
C ALA A 70 28.14 -17.66 -6.05
N SER A 71 27.56 -16.58 -5.55
CA SER A 71 28.26 -15.40 -5.07
C SER A 71 28.72 -15.55 -3.61
N GLU A 72 29.58 -14.65 -3.14
CA GLU A 72 29.97 -14.60 -1.71
C GLU A 72 28.76 -14.37 -0.79
N LEU A 73 27.75 -13.62 -1.25
CA LEU A 73 26.51 -13.40 -0.49
C LEU A 73 25.64 -14.65 -0.42
N ASP A 74 25.67 -15.50 -1.44
CA ASP A 74 24.97 -16.79 -1.40
C ASP A 74 25.57 -17.68 -0.31
N ALA A 75 26.91 -17.72 -0.17
CA ALA A 75 27.57 -18.46 0.88
C ALA A 75 27.23 -18.00 2.31
N ARG A 76 26.76 -16.75 2.45
CA ARG A 76 26.27 -16.20 3.72
C ARG A 76 24.77 -16.39 3.93
N ALA A 77 24.03 -16.78 2.89
CA ALA A 77 22.58 -16.93 2.92
C ALA A 77 22.12 -18.37 2.95
N PHE A 78 22.97 -19.29 2.49
CA PHE A 78 22.65 -20.71 2.29
C PHE A 78 23.74 -21.61 2.87
N SER A 79 23.34 -22.78 3.35
CA SER A 79 24.25 -23.85 3.71
C SER A 79 24.96 -24.44 2.49
N ALA A 80 26.08 -25.14 2.72
CA ALA A 80 26.80 -25.81 1.64
C ALA A 80 25.92 -26.83 0.86
N ASP A 81 24.96 -27.47 1.55
CA ASP A 81 24.01 -28.40 0.92
C ASP A 81 23.00 -27.68 0.04
N GLU A 82 22.45 -26.56 0.50
CA GLU A 82 21.52 -25.74 -0.29
C GLU A 82 22.21 -25.20 -1.55
N LEU A 83 23.45 -24.70 -1.42
CA LEU A 83 24.22 -24.22 -2.58
C LEU A 83 24.45 -25.34 -3.61
N ARG A 84 24.74 -26.58 -3.16
CA ARG A 84 24.87 -27.75 -4.04
C ARG A 84 23.54 -28.13 -4.70
N ASN A 85 22.43 -27.90 -4.01
CA ASN A 85 21.07 -28.12 -4.52
C ASN A 85 20.53 -26.99 -5.39
N GLY A 86 21.38 -26.03 -5.78
CA GLY A 86 21.04 -24.96 -6.72
C GLY A 86 20.41 -23.70 -6.11
N TRP A 87 20.34 -23.57 -4.77
CA TRP A 87 19.82 -22.35 -4.15
C TRP A 87 20.73 -21.15 -4.38
N ARG A 88 20.12 -20.02 -4.77
CA ARG A 88 20.79 -18.74 -5.05
C ARG A 88 19.92 -17.56 -4.59
N LEU A 89 20.56 -16.42 -4.37
CA LEU A 89 19.88 -15.13 -4.26
C LEU A 89 19.66 -14.56 -5.67
N ALA A 90 18.44 -14.45 -6.11
CA ALA A 90 18.07 -14.00 -7.47
C ALA A 90 18.72 -12.67 -7.86
N CYS A 91 18.86 -11.73 -6.91
CA CYS A 91 19.48 -10.43 -7.15
C CYS A 91 21.01 -10.49 -7.33
N ARG A 92 21.64 -11.65 -7.14
CA ARG A 92 23.08 -11.89 -7.32
C ARG A 92 23.39 -12.93 -8.39
N ALA A 93 22.43 -13.79 -8.71
CA ALA A 93 22.56 -14.74 -9.79
C ALA A 93 22.34 -14.03 -11.13
N LEU A 94 23.32 -14.08 -12.02
CA LEU A 94 23.28 -13.42 -13.33
C LEU A 94 22.85 -14.43 -14.41
N ALA A 95 22.10 -13.95 -15.40
CA ALA A 95 21.65 -14.70 -16.55
C ALA A 95 22.74 -14.66 -17.65
N ASP A 96 23.79 -15.48 -17.55
CA ASP A 96 24.86 -15.57 -18.55
C ASP A 96 24.64 -16.73 -19.53
N THR A 97 23.84 -17.70 -19.16
CA THR A 97 23.45 -18.89 -19.96
C THR A 97 21.96 -19.12 -19.85
N ASP A 98 21.43 -20.04 -20.64
CA ASP A 98 20.05 -20.51 -20.49
C ASP A 98 19.89 -21.18 -19.13
N VAL A 99 18.85 -20.79 -18.38
CA VAL A 99 18.65 -21.26 -16.99
C VAL A 99 17.17 -21.57 -16.75
N GLN A 100 16.92 -22.70 -16.09
CA GLN A 100 15.62 -23.02 -15.53
C GLN A 100 15.60 -22.74 -14.02
N VAL A 101 14.63 -21.93 -13.59
CA VAL A 101 14.55 -21.38 -12.24
C VAL A 101 13.24 -21.76 -11.57
N GLU A 102 13.31 -22.32 -10.38
CA GLU A 102 12.16 -22.46 -9.49
C GLU A 102 12.09 -21.22 -8.59
N VAL A 103 10.94 -20.56 -8.61
CA VAL A 103 10.65 -19.40 -7.74
C VAL A 103 9.68 -19.85 -6.65
N PRO A 104 10.12 -19.88 -5.38
CA PRO A 104 9.25 -20.21 -4.27
C PRO A 104 8.09 -19.23 -4.12
N PRO A 105 6.96 -19.62 -3.51
CA PRO A 105 5.88 -18.72 -3.17
C PRO A 105 6.36 -17.57 -2.28
N LEU A 106 5.71 -16.41 -2.39
CA LEU A 106 5.97 -15.25 -1.52
C LEU A 106 5.57 -15.62 -0.08
N VAL A 107 6.53 -15.64 0.83
CA VAL A 107 6.32 -15.93 2.26
C VAL A 107 6.50 -14.70 3.14
N THR A 108 7.19 -13.66 2.66
CA THR A 108 7.40 -12.43 3.44
C THR A 108 6.10 -11.65 3.52
N ARG A 109 5.61 -11.45 4.74
CA ARG A 109 4.50 -10.54 5.04
C ARG A 109 5.09 -9.27 5.66
N PRO A 110 5.04 -8.11 4.96
CA PRO A 110 5.47 -6.86 5.56
C PRO A 110 4.58 -6.51 6.73
N LYS A 111 5.15 -5.90 7.75
CA LYS A 111 4.40 -5.32 8.85
C LYS A 111 3.53 -4.20 8.29
N ALA A 112 2.23 -4.41 8.25
CA ALA A 112 1.25 -3.43 7.80
C ALA A 112 0.47 -2.88 9.00
N ALA A 113 0.08 -1.61 8.95
CA ALA A 113 -0.91 -1.09 9.86
C ALA A 113 -2.26 -1.68 9.49
N THR A 114 -2.80 -2.54 10.34
CA THR A 114 -4.11 -3.18 10.14
C THR A 114 -5.24 -2.48 10.89
N VAL A 115 -4.88 -1.58 11.82
CA VAL A 115 -5.82 -0.80 12.63
C VAL A 115 -5.45 0.68 12.53
N GLY A 116 -6.45 1.54 12.48
CA GLY A 116 -6.30 3.00 12.45
C GLY A 116 -7.20 3.68 13.45
N VAL A 117 -7.06 4.99 13.53
CA VAL A 117 -7.99 5.85 14.26
C VAL A 117 -9.29 5.92 13.48
N GLY A 118 -10.33 5.30 14.03
CA GLY A 118 -11.69 5.39 13.53
C GLY A 118 -12.59 6.07 14.56
N ARG A 119 -13.68 6.65 14.10
CA ARG A 119 -14.74 7.16 14.97
C ARG A 119 -15.91 6.19 15.09
N GLN A 120 -16.68 6.31 16.14
CA GLN A 120 -17.90 5.53 16.27
C GLN A 120 -18.89 5.87 15.14
N VAL A 121 -19.50 4.83 14.59
CA VAL A 121 -20.46 4.90 13.49
C VAL A 121 -21.83 4.40 13.99
N ILE A 122 -22.88 5.10 13.61
CA ILE A 122 -24.24 4.60 13.80
C ILE A 122 -24.48 3.55 12.74
N LEU A 123 -24.67 2.30 13.17
CA LEU A 123 -24.91 1.17 12.27
C LEU A 123 -26.17 1.42 11.42
N ARG A 124 -25.95 1.50 10.13
CA ARG A 124 -26.96 1.56 9.08
C ARG A 124 -26.36 1.02 7.78
N PRO A 125 -26.01 -0.26 7.74
CA PRO A 125 -25.43 -0.87 6.55
C PRO A 125 -26.41 -0.76 5.38
N ALA A 126 -25.88 -0.76 4.16
CA ALA A 126 -26.71 -0.82 2.96
C ALA A 126 -27.31 -2.22 2.79
N ALA A 127 -26.59 -3.24 3.22
CA ALA A 127 -27.08 -4.61 3.23
C ALA A 127 -28.01 -4.87 4.42
N GLN A 128 -29.11 -5.57 4.18
CA GLN A 128 -30.03 -6.05 5.21
C GLN A 128 -30.62 -7.39 4.83
N LYS A 129 -30.91 -8.21 5.82
CA LYS A 129 -31.61 -9.48 5.68
C LYS A 129 -32.93 -9.43 6.42
N ARG A 130 -34.00 -9.90 5.79
CA ARG A 130 -35.35 -9.97 6.38
C ARG A 130 -35.90 -11.37 6.25
N TYR A 131 -36.14 -12.02 7.35
CA TYR A 131 -36.81 -13.30 7.38
C TYR A 131 -38.32 -13.12 7.12
N LEU A 132 -38.87 -13.94 6.24
CA LEU A 132 -40.24 -13.88 5.75
C LEU A 132 -40.88 -15.26 5.85
N GLU A 133 -42.10 -15.30 6.41
CA GLU A 133 -43.00 -16.47 6.36
C GLU A 133 -44.15 -16.14 5.40
N LEU A 134 -44.11 -16.76 4.23
CA LEU A 134 -45.00 -16.46 3.13
C LEU A 134 -46.15 -17.49 3.08
N ALA A 135 -47.34 -17.05 2.71
CA ALA A 135 -48.43 -17.98 2.45
C ALA A 135 -48.19 -18.78 1.17
N GLU A 136 -48.49 -20.08 1.20
CA GLU A 136 -48.45 -20.91 0.00
C GLU A 136 -49.46 -20.45 -1.07
N PRO A 137 -49.17 -20.61 -2.37
CA PRO A 137 -50.10 -20.30 -3.45
C PRO A 137 -51.31 -21.26 -3.39
N SER A 138 -52.46 -20.73 -3.75
CA SER A 138 -53.71 -21.51 -3.84
C SER A 138 -54.52 -21.07 -5.08
N LEU A 139 -55.57 -21.82 -5.42
CA LEU A 139 -56.44 -21.40 -6.52
C LEU A 139 -57.17 -20.05 -6.26
N SER A 140 -57.28 -19.64 -5.00
CA SER A 140 -57.84 -18.35 -4.60
C SER A 140 -56.78 -17.28 -4.37
N ASP A 141 -55.50 -17.63 -4.31
CA ASP A 141 -54.40 -16.71 -4.21
C ASP A 141 -53.28 -17.03 -5.24
N GLN A 142 -53.42 -16.42 -6.43
CA GLN A 142 -52.54 -16.63 -7.56
C GLN A 142 -51.46 -15.53 -7.72
N ARG A 143 -51.13 -14.83 -6.65
CA ARG A 143 -50.00 -13.89 -6.68
C ARG A 143 -48.74 -14.61 -7.15
N THR A 144 -47.95 -13.94 -7.94
CA THR A 144 -46.64 -14.47 -8.37
C THR A 144 -45.69 -14.70 -7.19
N ASP A 145 -44.72 -15.54 -7.32
CA ASP A 145 -43.69 -15.80 -6.30
C ASP A 145 -43.00 -14.51 -5.86
N LEU A 146 -42.72 -13.60 -6.80
CA LEU A 146 -42.12 -12.29 -6.48
C LEU A 146 -43.07 -11.39 -5.69
N GLU A 147 -44.34 -11.27 -6.10
CA GLU A 147 -45.35 -10.46 -5.39
C GLU A 147 -45.53 -10.95 -3.94
N ARG A 148 -45.44 -12.27 -3.70
CA ARG A 148 -45.46 -12.84 -2.35
C ARG A 148 -44.33 -12.33 -1.48
N VAL A 149 -43.11 -12.23 -2.03
CA VAL A 149 -41.95 -11.69 -1.33
C VAL A 149 -42.14 -10.18 -1.10
N LEU A 150 -42.47 -9.42 -2.15
CA LEU A 150 -42.51 -7.96 -2.09
C LEU A 150 -43.60 -7.43 -1.15
N VAL A 151 -44.74 -8.11 -1.05
CA VAL A 151 -45.83 -7.70 -0.13
C VAL A 151 -45.40 -7.68 1.33
N HIS A 152 -44.36 -8.48 1.70
CA HIS A 152 -43.80 -8.49 3.05
C HIS A 152 -42.65 -7.49 3.24
N ILE A 153 -42.31 -6.73 2.19
CA ILE A 153 -41.23 -5.72 2.16
C ILE A 153 -41.79 -4.44 1.52
N ASP A 154 -43.03 -4.09 1.84
CA ASP A 154 -43.77 -2.97 1.24
C ASP A 154 -43.29 -1.59 1.72
N ASP A 155 -42.42 -1.54 2.71
CA ASP A 155 -41.75 -0.33 3.21
C ASP A 155 -40.56 0.12 2.33
N LEU A 156 -40.18 -0.67 1.30
CA LEU A 156 -39.10 -0.38 0.38
C LEU A 156 -39.54 -0.49 -1.07
N GLU A 157 -39.13 0.47 -1.90
CA GLU A 157 -39.26 0.38 -3.36
C GLU A 157 -38.05 -0.37 -3.92
N LEU A 158 -38.23 -1.69 -4.11
CA LEU A 158 -37.11 -2.56 -4.50
C LEU A 158 -37.06 -2.78 -6.01
N ARG A 159 -35.87 -2.65 -6.55
CA ARG A 159 -35.48 -3.22 -7.85
C ARG A 159 -35.14 -4.70 -7.65
N VAL A 160 -35.44 -5.53 -8.63
CA VAL A 160 -35.21 -6.98 -8.56
C VAL A 160 -34.30 -7.41 -9.69
N ASP A 161 -33.23 -8.10 -9.36
CA ASP A 161 -32.33 -8.67 -10.35
C ASP A 161 -32.93 -9.93 -11.00
N LEU A 162 -32.73 -10.10 -12.31
CA LEU A 162 -33.23 -11.28 -13.04
C LEU A 162 -32.72 -12.61 -12.45
N GLY A 163 -31.51 -12.62 -11.91
CA GLY A 163 -30.96 -13.81 -11.30
C GLY A 163 -31.69 -14.27 -10.04
N VAL A 164 -32.33 -13.35 -9.29
CA VAL A 164 -33.23 -13.71 -8.18
C VAL A 164 -34.39 -14.54 -8.72
N LEU A 165 -35.03 -14.05 -9.81
CA LEU A 165 -36.20 -14.72 -10.42
C LEU A 165 -35.88 -16.11 -10.93
N ARG A 166 -34.68 -16.35 -11.46
CA ARG A 166 -34.26 -17.65 -12.02
C ARG A 166 -34.34 -18.80 -11.02
N GLY A 167 -34.14 -18.51 -9.72
CA GLY A 167 -34.18 -19.54 -8.67
C GLY A 167 -35.35 -19.42 -7.70
N LEU A 168 -36.13 -18.31 -7.76
CA LEU A 168 -37.08 -17.94 -6.74
C LEU A 168 -38.13 -19.03 -6.46
N GLY A 169 -38.77 -19.53 -7.50
CA GLY A 169 -39.84 -20.53 -7.35
C GLY A 169 -39.38 -21.83 -6.70
N GLN A 170 -38.18 -22.29 -7.01
CA GLN A 170 -37.60 -23.48 -6.40
C GLN A 170 -37.23 -23.22 -4.94
N ARG A 171 -36.60 -22.08 -4.64
CA ARG A 171 -36.19 -21.70 -3.26
C ARG A 171 -37.37 -21.57 -2.33
N LEU A 172 -38.46 -20.92 -2.76
CA LEU A 172 -39.67 -20.79 -1.95
C LEU A 172 -40.25 -22.16 -1.58
N ARG A 173 -40.38 -23.05 -2.56
CA ARG A 173 -40.99 -24.38 -2.36
C ARG A 173 -40.09 -25.32 -1.57
N SER A 174 -38.77 -25.27 -1.77
CA SER A 174 -37.83 -26.10 -1.00
C SER A 174 -37.71 -25.70 0.47
N ALA A 175 -38.09 -24.48 0.80
CA ALA A 175 -38.05 -23.90 2.13
C ALA A 175 -39.44 -23.80 2.80
N ASP A 176 -40.48 -24.48 2.25
CA ASP A 176 -41.83 -24.37 2.73
C ASP A 176 -42.30 -22.91 2.93
N PHE A 177 -41.94 -22.05 1.96
CA PHE A 177 -42.21 -20.60 1.93
C PHE A 177 -41.67 -19.81 3.14
N LYS A 178 -40.65 -20.32 3.82
CA LYS A 178 -39.89 -19.65 4.88
C LYS A 178 -38.53 -19.29 4.36
N VAL A 179 -38.30 -18.00 4.09
CA VAL A 179 -37.11 -17.52 3.37
C VAL A 179 -36.57 -16.24 3.97
N THR A 180 -35.32 -15.95 3.68
CA THR A 180 -34.70 -14.67 4.00
C THR A 180 -34.45 -13.87 2.73
N ALA A 181 -35.04 -12.69 2.64
CA ALA A 181 -34.74 -11.72 1.59
C ALA A 181 -33.44 -10.99 1.90
N VAL A 182 -32.51 -10.96 0.95
CA VAL A 182 -31.23 -10.24 1.03
C VAL A 182 -31.33 -9.00 0.15
N ILE A 183 -31.19 -7.84 0.78
CA ILE A 183 -31.38 -6.54 0.14
C ILE A 183 -30.09 -5.73 0.34
N VAL A 184 -29.61 -5.09 -0.73
CA VAL A 184 -28.50 -4.11 -0.67
C VAL A 184 -28.96 -2.81 -1.32
N ASP A 185 -28.91 -1.72 -0.57
CA ASP A 185 -29.54 -0.44 -0.91
C ASP A 185 -31.05 -0.63 -1.26
N ASP A 186 -31.42 -0.43 -2.51
CA ASP A 186 -32.77 -0.58 -3.06
C ASP A 186 -32.94 -1.84 -3.94
N VAL A 187 -32.02 -2.82 -3.85
CA VAL A 187 -32.04 -3.99 -4.73
C VAL A 187 -32.20 -5.28 -3.92
N LEU A 188 -33.22 -6.07 -4.26
CA LEU A 188 -33.30 -7.45 -3.84
C LEU A 188 -32.28 -8.28 -4.63
N ILE A 189 -31.19 -8.67 -3.97
CA ILE A 189 -30.08 -9.39 -4.61
C ILE A 189 -30.21 -10.91 -4.45
N ASP A 190 -30.94 -11.39 -3.42
CA ASP A 190 -31.16 -12.81 -3.20
C ASP A 190 -32.40 -13.08 -2.37
N VAL A 191 -32.88 -14.35 -2.44
CA VAL A 191 -33.87 -14.93 -1.54
C VAL A 191 -33.32 -16.30 -1.08
N GLN A 192 -32.95 -16.40 0.17
CA GLN A 192 -32.28 -17.58 0.75
C GLN A 192 -33.28 -18.49 1.48
N PRO A 193 -33.14 -19.82 1.39
CA PRO A 193 -33.98 -20.74 2.14
C PRO A 193 -33.78 -20.61 3.67
N GLY A 194 -34.86 -20.60 4.43
CA GLY A 194 -34.86 -20.55 5.90
C GLY A 194 -34.50 -19.17 6.46
N ASP A 195 -34.19 -19.13 7.75
CA ASP A 195 -33.71 -17.93 8.45
C ASP A 195 -32.19 -17.89 8.42
N THR A 196 -31.64 -16.87 7.71
CA THR A 196 -30.20 -16.60 7.59
C THR A 196 -29.86 -15.20 8.09
N THR A 197 -30.71 -14.61 8.92
CA THR A 197 -30.54 -13.22 9.39
C THR A 197 -29.36 -13.03 10.35
N ASP A 198 -28.85 -14.10 10.91
CA ASP A 198 -27.69 -14.14 11.81
C ASP A 198 -26.33 -13.97 11.09
N CYS A 199 -26.32 -14.05 9.75
CA CYS A 199 -25.11 -13.93 8.96
C CYS A 199 -25.25 -12.80 7.91
N LEU A 200 -24.60 -11.66 8.15
CA LEU A 200 -24.57 -10.51 7.23
C LEU A 200 -23.14 -9.97 7.16
N LEU A 201 -22.41 -10.33 6.10
CA LEU A 201 -20.98 -10.09 6.00
C LEU A 201 -20.62 -9.05 4.94
N GLY A 202 -19.53 -8.32 5.22
CA GLY A 202 -18.90 -7.42 4.26
C GLY A 202 -17.38 -7.42 4.41
N ILE A 203 -16.66 -7.11 3.32
CA ILE A 203 -15.19 -7.01 3.33
C ILE A 203 -14.78 -5.57 3.00
N ALA A 204 -13.98 -4.97 3.89
CA ALA A 204 -13.32 -3.69 3.66
C ALA A 204 -11.89 -3.92 3.18
N PHE A 205 -11.52 -3.29 2.06
CA PHE A 205 -10.17 -3.33 1.50
C PHE A 205 -9.51 -1.95 1.57
N ASP A 206 -8.26 -1.93 2.00
CA ASP A 206 -7.29 -0.89 1.73
C ASP A 206 -6.39 -1.36 0.60
N LEU A 207 -6.61 -0.85 -0.61
CA LEU A 207 -5.88 -1.22 -1.83
C LEU A 207 -4.64 -0.33 -2.01
N GLY A 208 -3.62 -0.61 -1.22
CA GLY A 208 -2.35 0.12 -1.28
C GLY A 208 -1.47 -0.31 -2.45
N THR A 209 -0.57 0.58 -2.87
CA THR A 209 0.42 0.31 -3.93
C THR A 209 1.33 -0.85 -3.54
N THR A 210 1.79 -0.90 -2.29
CA THR A 210 2.74 -1.91 -1.79
C THR A 210 2.04 -3.03 -1.05
N THR A 211 1.15 -2.70 -0.12
CA THR A 211 0.47 -3.65 0.76
C THR A 211 -1.03 -3.47 0.65
N VAL A 212 -1.76 -4.56 0.55
CA VAL A 212 -3.22 -4.57 0.57
C VAL A 212 -3.68 -5.19 1.89
N VAL A 213 -4.68 -4.56 2.53
CA VAL A 213 -5.28 -5.05 3.78
C VAL A 213 -6.75 -5.34 3.54
N ALA A 214 -7.24 -6.47 4.06
CA ALA A 214 -8.66 -6.83 4.05
C ALA A 214 -9.15 -7.04 5.49
N THR A 215 -10.36 -6.56 5.77
CA THR A 215 -11.06 -6.80 7.03
C THR A 215 -12.45 -7.34 6.74
N LEU A 216 -12.75 -8.54 7.24
CA LEU A 216 -14.09 -9.12 7.23
C LEU A 216 -14.87 -8.58 8.42
N LEU A 217 -16.09 -8.13 8.18
CA LEU A 217 -16.98 -7.53 9.17
C LEU A 217 -18.31 -8.27 9.24
N ASP A 218 -18.82 -8.43 10.44
CA ASP A 218 -20.25 -8.62 10.67
C ASP A 218 -20.94 -7.24 10.57
N LEU A 219 -21.76 -7.05 9.55
CA LEU A 219 -22.43 -5.77 9.28
C LEU A 219 -23.59 -5.48 10.24
N ALA A 220 -24.14 -6.52 10.89
CA ALA A 220 -25.22 -6.35 11.86
C ALA A 220 -24.71 -5.78 13.20
N THR A 221 -23.49 -6.15 13.59
CA THR A 221 -22.89 -5.72 14.87
C THR A 221 -21.76 -4.70 14.71
N GLY A 222 -21.18 -4.61 13.52
CA GLY A 222 -19.99 -3.81 13.23
C GLY A 222 -18.68 -4.45 13.71
N THR A 223 -18.72 -5.71 14.10
CA THR A 223 -17.56 -6.41 14.67
C THR A 223 -16.62 -6.90 13.57
N PRO A 224 -15.32 -6.57 13.61
CA PRO A 224 -14.31 -7.20 12.77
C PRO A 224 -14.15 -8.68 13.16
N LEU A 225 -14.33 -9.59 12.20
CA LEU A 225 -14.21 -11.03 12.39
C LEU A 225 -12.81 -11.56 12.08
N ALA A 226 -12.17 -11.00 11.05
CA ALA A 226 -10.83 -11.36 10.63
C ALA A 226 -10.15 -10.19 9.91
N VAL A 227 -8.82 -10.15 9.98
CA VAL A 227 -7.99 -9.17 9.26
C VAL A 227 -6.80 -9.89 8.65
N ALA A 228 -6.54 -9.62 7.38
CA ALA A 228 -5.37 -10.14 6.68
C ALA A 228 -4.70 -9.05 5.85
N SER A 229 -3.41 -9.21 5.59
CA SER A 229 -2.65 -8.31 4.73
C SER A 229 -1.62 -9.09 3.91
N MET A 230 -1.37 -8.64 2.67
CA MET A 230 -0.33 -9.19 1.82
C MET A 230 0.31 -8.13 0.94
N LEU A 231 1.44 -8.47 0.34
CA LEU A 231 2.05 -7.65 -0.71
C LEU A 231 1.13 -7.60 -1.92
N ASN A 232 0.98 -6.42 -2.50
CA ASN A 232 0.31 -6.26 -3.78
C ASN A 232 1.08 -7.01 -4.88
N LYS A 233 0.44 -7.98 -5.53
CA LYS A 233 1.06 -8.82 -6.56
C LYS A 233 1.52 -8.05 -7.80
N GLN A 234 1.10 -6.79 -7.94
CA GLN A 234 1.57 -5.88 -8.99
C GLN A 234 3.02 -5.40 -8.78
N GLN A 235 3.61 -5.67 -7.62
CA GLN A 235 4.96 -5.20 -7.25
C GLN A 235 6.05 -5.48 -8.31
N PRO A 236 6.05 -6.59 -9.07
CA PRO A 236 7.03 -6.80 -10.13
C PRO A 236 7.01 -5.76 -11.25
N PHE A 237 5.86 -5.11 -11.49
CA PHE A 237 5.69 -4.07 -12.51
C PHE A 237 6.09 -2.67 -12.04
N GLY A 238 6.45 -2.52 -10.78
CA GLY A 238 6.91 -1.26 -10.21
C GLY A 238 6.60 -1.14 -8.72
N ALA A 239 7.54 -0.52 -8.01
CA ALA A 239 7.39 -0.27 -6.57
C ALA A 239 6.40 0.87 -6.28
N ASP A 240 6.19 1.78 -7.24
CA ASP A 240 5.36 2.97 -7.12
C ASP A 240 4.32 3.10 -8.25
N VAL A 241 3.43 4.07 -8.12
CA VAL A 241 2.34 4.31 -9.07
C VAL A 241 2.83 4.77 -10.44
N ILE A 242 3.85 5.62 -10.49
CA ILE A 242 4.40 6.17 -11.74
C ILE A 242 5.03 5.06 -12.59
N THR A 243 5.79 4.18 -11.94
CA THR A 243 6.39 3.03 -12.62
C THR A 243 5.33 2.10 -13.21
N ARG A 244 4.20 1.87 -12.52
CA ARG A 244 3.08 1.06 -13.03
C ARG A 244 2.34 1.74 -14.18
N ILE A 245 2.11 3.05 -14.10
CA ILE A 245 1.56 3.83 -15.22
C ILE A 245 2.52 3.74 -16.43
N SER A 246 3.81 3.93 -16.21
CA SER A 246 4.81 3.81 -17.29
C SER A 246 4.80 2.42 -17.93
N ALA A 247 4.60 1.37 -17.15
CA ALA A 247 4.49 0.00 -17.69
C ALA A 247 3.29 -0.13 -18.65
N THR A 248 2.12 0.46 -18.32
CA THR A 248 0.94 0.43 -19.22
C THR A 248 1.15 1.25 -20.48
N MET A 249 1.92 2.32 -20.41
CA MET A 249 2.27 3.13 -21.60
C MET A 249 3.24 2.41 -22.55
N LEU A 250 4.13 1.58 -22.01
CA LEU A 250 5.18 0.89 -22.78
C LEU A 250 4.71 -0.46 -23.37
N ASP A 251 3.78 -1.15 -22.69
CA ASP A 251 3.25 -2.45 -23.10
C ASP A 251 1.71 -2.44 -23.08
N PRO A 252 1.05 -2.57 -24.25
CA PRO A 252 -0.41 -2.62 -24.33
C PRO A 252 -1.08 -3.73 -23.50
N GLY A 253 -0.36 -4.83 -23.20
CA GLY A 253 -0.85 -5.94 -22.37
C GLY A 253 -0.65 -5.74 -20.87
N ALA A 254 0.08 -4.70 -20.47
CA ALA A 254 0.42 -4.49 -19.06
C ALA A 254 -0.80 -4.12 -18.20
N LEU A 255 -1.77 -3.38 -18.74
CA LEU A 255 -3.00 -3.03 -18.01
C LEU A 255 -3.79 -4.28 -17.63
N ASP A 256 -4.04 -5.18 -18.58
CA ASP A 256 -4.76 -6.45 -18.33
C ASP A 256 -4.02 -7.30 -17.28
N THR A 257 -2.69 -7.34 -17.37
CA THR A 257 -1.86 -8.10 -16.43
C THR A 257 -1.91 -7.48 -15.03
N LEU A 258 -1.77 -6.17 -14.92
CA LEU A 258 -1.82 -5.44 -13.65
C LEU A 258 -3.22 -5.54 -13.02
N SER A 259 -4.29 -5.42 -13.81
CA SER A 259 -5.67 -5.59 -13.35
C SER A 259 -5.88 -6.99 -12.77
N ARG A 260 -5.50 -8.03 -13.52
CA ARG A 260 -5.57 -9.42 -13.05
C ARG A 260 -4.79 -9.65 -11.76
N LEU A 261 -3.59 -9.09 -11.61
CA LEU A 261 -2.79 -9.20 -10.38
C LEU A 261 -3.42 -8.47 -9.19
N ALA A 262 -4.11 -7.34 -9.42
CA ALA A 262 -4.91 -6.68 -8.40
C ALA A 262 -6.08 -7.58 -7.96
N HIS A 263 -6.82 -8.14 -8.91
CA HIS A 263 -7.93 -9.08 -8.66
C HIS A 263 -7.44 -10.31 -7.87
N GLU A 264 -6.33 -10.92 -8.27
CA GLU A 264 -5.74 -12.05 -7.55
C GLU A 264 -5.38 -11.70 -6.11
N THR A 265 -4.87 -10.48 -5.87
CA THR A 265 -4.55 -10.00 -4.53
C THR A 265 -5.81 -9.85 -3.67
N LEU A 266 -6.84 -9.19 -4.20
CA LEU A 266 -8.12 -9.00 -3.51
C LEU A 266 -8.82 -10.33 -3.25
N ALA A 267 -8.83 -11.24 -4.25
CA ALA A 267 -9.44 -12.55 -4.13
C ALA A 267 -8.74 -13.47 -3.10
N GLU A 268 -7.41 -13.43 -3.04
CA GLU A 268 -6.65 -14.20 -2.06
C GLU A 268 -6.93 -13.70 -0.64
N LEU A 269 -6.90 -12.40 -0.42
CA LEU A 269 -7.24 -11.80 0.87
C LEU A 269 -8.69 -12.08 1.28
N ALA A 270 -9.65 -12.02 0.34
CA ALA A 270 -11.05 -12.36 0.63
C ALA A 270 -11.18 -13.81 1.12
N ARG A 271 -10.53 -14.77 0.43
CA ARG A 271 -10.51 -16.17 0.87
C ARG A 271 -9.82 -16.34 2.23
N GLU A 272 -8.73 -15.61 2.47
CA GLU A 272 -8.00 -15.68 3.73
C GLU A 272 -8.84 -15.20 4.91
N VAL A 273 -9.47 -14.02 4.81
CA VAL A 273 -10.30 -13.50 5.92
C VAL A 273 -11.57 -14.34 6.15
N CYS A 274 -12.21 -14.84 5.10
CA CYS A 274 -13.33 -15.77 5.24
C CYS A 274 -12.87 -17.08 5.91
N GLY A 275 -11.73 -17.65 5.47
CA GLY A 275 -11.17 -18.86 6.05
C GLY A 275 -10.79 -18.71 7.52
N GLN A 276 -10.19 -17.58 7.92
CA GLN A 276 -9.87 -17.29 9.33
C GLN A 276 -11.12 -17.19 10.20
N ALA A 277 -12.22 -16.66 9.66
CA ALA A 277 -13.49 -16.52 10.38
C ALA A 277 -14.37 -17.78 10.29
N GLY A 278 -14.03 -18.78 9.46
CA GLY A 278 -14.89 -19.93 9.19
C GLY A 278 -16.18 -19.56 8.45
N ALA A 279 -16.16 -18.44 7.67
CA ALA A 279 -17.31 -17.92 6.93
C ALA A 279 -17.28 -18.39 5.47
N ASP A 280 -18.47 -18.54 4.86
CA ASP A 280 -18.58 -18.76 3.42
C ASP A 280 -18.47 -17.40 2.69
N ALA A 281 -17.63 -17.32 1.66
CA ALA A 281 -17.51 -16.12 0.84
C ALA A 281 -18.84 -15.77 0.14
N ALA A 282 -19.71 -16.75 -0.13
CA ALA A 282 -21.04 -16.50 -0.69
C ALA A 282 -21.97 -15.69 0.23
N ASP A 283 -21.66 -15.59 1.54
CA ASP A 283 -22.41 -14.76 2.49
C ASP A 283 -21.92 -13.31 2.54
N VAL A 284 -20.82 -12.99 1.86
CA VAL A 284 -20.34 -11.62 1.73
C VAL A 284 -21.20 -10.87 0.71
N THR A 285 -22.03 -9.95 1.19
CA THR A 285 -23.01 -9.21 0.36
C THR A 285 -22.53 -7.85 -0.11
N GLU A 286 -21.51 -7.31 0.55
CA GLU A 286 -20.95 -5.99 0.25
C GLU A 286 -19.44 -5.93 0.42
N ILE A 287 -18.83 -5.04 -0.37
CA ILE A 287 -17.41 -4.74 -0.35
C ILE A 287 -17.24 -3.22 -0.33
N ALA A 288 -16.23 -2.74 0.39
CA ALA A 288 -15.76 -1.36 0.29
C ALA A 288 -14.28 -1.34 -0.02
N ILE A 289 -13.87 -0.50 -0.98
CA ILE A 289 -12.48 -0.40 -1.42
C ILE A 289 -12.01 1.04 -1.30
N ALA A 290 -11.02 1.27 -0.45
CA ALA A 290 -10.25 2.51 -0.39
C ALA A 290 -8.89 2.26 -1.07
N GLY A 291 -8.52 3.12 -2.01
CA GLY A 291 -7.24 3.00 -2.73
C GLY A 291 -6.91 4.31 -3.44
N ASN A 292 -5.63 4.51 -3.75
CA ASN A 292 -5.23 5.66 -4.54
C ASN A 292 -5.80 5.59 -5.97
N ALA A 293 -5.83 6.72 -6.67
CA ALA A 293 -6.46 6.82 -7.99
C ALA A 293 -5.88 5.81 -8.98
N THR A 294 -4.56 5.63 -9.01
CA THR A 294 -3.90 4.69 -9.94
C THR A 294 -4.28 3.23 -9.64
N MET A 295 -4.25 2.82 -8.37
CA MET A 295 -4.60 1.45 -8.01
C MET A 295 -6.07 1.14 -8.30
N THR A 296 -6.94 2.11 -8.09
CA THR A 296 -8.37 1.99 -8.39
C THR A 296 -8.61 1.88 -9.91
N HIS A 297 -7.96 2.74 -10.72
CA HIS A 297 -8.05 2.67 -12.19
C HIS A 297 -7.59 1.31 -12.70
N ILE A 298 -6.41 0.87 -12.31
CA ILE A 298 -5.85 -0.41 -12.73
C ILE A 298 -6.74 -1.59 -12.29
N ALA A 299 -7.23 -1.59 -11.05
CA ALA A 299 -8.11 -2.66 -10.56
C ALA A 299 -9.41 -2.74 -11.38
N LEU A 300 -9.91 -1.63 -11.88
CA LEU A 300 -11.13 -1.56 -12.70
C LEU A 300 -10.85 -1.69 -14.22
N GLY A 301 -9.61 -1.96 -14.63
CA GLY A 301 -9.23 -2.03 -16.03
C GLY A 301 -9.33 -0.70 -16.78
N ILE A 302 -9.32 0.42 -16.05
CA ILE A 302 -9.35 1.77 -16.62
C ILE A 302 -7.92 2.22 -16.90
N ASP A 303 -7.66 2.74 -18.08
CA ASP A 303 -6.33 3.22 -18.50
C ASP A 303 -5.81 4.31 -17.52
N PRO A 304 -4.68 4.07 -16.84
CA PRO A 304 -4.11 5.02 -15.90
C PRO A 304 -3.16 6.03 -16.56
N GLU A 305 -2.86 5.96 -17.87
CA GLU A 305 -1.94 6.89 -18.55
C GLU A 305 -2.27 8.35 -18.29
N PRO A 306 -3.55 8.82 -18.37
CA PRO A 306 -3.90 10.21 -18.11
C PRO A 306 -3.60 10.69 -16.69
N LEU A 307 -3.40 9.79 -15.73
CA LEU A 307 -2.97 10.14 -14.36
C LEU A 307 -1.48 10.48 -14.28
N GLY A 308 -0.67 9.93 -15.19
CA GLY A 308 0.78 10.10 -15.21
C GLY A 308 1.27 11.22 -16.15
N VAL A 309 0.38 11.77 -16.96
CA VAL A 309 0.73 12.80 -17.98
C VAL A 309 -0.07 14.07 -17.72
N ALA A 310 0.62 15.22 -17.70
CA ALA A 310 -0.05 16.51 -17.53
C ALA A 310 -1.15 16.71 -18.59
N PRO A 311 -2.34 17.19 -18.21
CA PRO A 311 -2.71 17.85 -16.95
C PRO A 311 -3.25 16.92 -15.84
N PHE A 312 -2.90 15.63 -15.81
CA PHE A 312 -3.21 14.67 -14.73
C PHE A 312 -4.71 14.48 -14.47
N ILE A 313 -5.43 13.95 -15.46
CA ILE A 313 -6.89 13.85 -15.44
C ILE A 313 -7.34 12.42 -15.15
N MET A 314 -8.23 12.28 -14.15
CA MET A 314 -8.88 11.00 -13.83
C MET A 314 -10.04 10.72 -14.80
N ALA A 315 -10.36 9.42 -14.99
CA ALA A 315 -11.54 9.02 -15.74
C ALA A 315 -12.84 9.48 -15.06
N ALA A 316 -12.92 9.37 -13.74
CA ALA A 316 -14.04 9.85 -12.93
C ALA A 316 -13.61 10.09 -11.48
N ARG A 317 -14.18 11.11 -10.82
CA ARG A 317 -14.01 11.35 -9.37
C ARG A 317 -14.86 10.40 -8.53
N GLN A 318 -16.03 10.07 -9.02
CA GLN A 318 -16.96 9.10 -8.46
C GLN A 318 -17.23 8.02 -9.51
N LEU A 319 -17.06 6.77 -9.12
CA LEU A 319 -17.26 5.62 -9.99
C LEU A 319 -18.73 5.21 -10.06
N PRO A 320 -19.18 4.59 -11.16
CA PRO A 320 -20.51 3.99 -11.25
C PRO A 320 -20.62 2.78 -10.30
N GLU A 321 -21.74 2.10 -10.35
CA GLU A 321 -21.94 0.84 -9.63
C GLU A 321 -20.91 -0.20 -10.10
N VAL A 322 -20.19 -0.81 -9.15
CA VAL A 322 -19.21 -1.87 -9.35
C VAL A 322 -19.69 -3.11 -8.58
N LEU A 323 -19.59 -4.28 -9.18
CA LEU A 323 -19.87 -5.54 -8.53
C LEU A 323 -18.56 -6.20 -8.06
N ALA A 324 -18.62 -7.01 -7.01
CA ALA A 324 -17.49 -7.84 -6.59
C ALA A 324 -17.00 -8.75 -7.73
N ALA A 325 -17.91 -9.19 -8.59
CA ALA A 325 -17.63 -10.02 -9.76
C ALA A 325 -16.79 -9.29 -10.83
N ASP A 326 -16.91 -7.96 -10.95
CA ASP A 326 -16.09 -7.15 -11.87
C ASP A 326 -14.61 -7.10 -11.44
N LEU A 327 -14.33 -7.48 -10.20
CA LEU A 327 -13.01 -7.52 -9.57
C LEU A 327 -12.55 -8.94 -9.23
N ASP A 328 -13.26 -9.96 -9.72
CA ASP A 328 -13.01 -11.39 -9.45
C ASP A 328 -12.93 -11.72 -7.92
N ILE A 329 -13.55 -10.90 -7.08
CA ILE A 329 -13.54 -11.11 -5.62
C ILE A 329 -14.55 -12.19 -5.25
N PRO A 330 -14.14 -13.28 -4.55
CA PRO A 330 -15.06 -14.28 -4.04
C PRO A 330 -16.04 -13.65 -3.03
N ALA A 331 -17.30 -13.56 -3.42
CA ALA A 331 -18.39 -13.00 -2.64
C ALA A 331 -19.73 -13.52 -3.19
N HIS A 332 -20.84 -13.07 -2.65
CA HIS A 332 -22.15 -13.31 -3.26
C HIS A 332 -22.13 -12.82 -4.73
N PRO A 333 -22.68 -13.57 -5.71
CA PRO A 333 -22.58 -13.24 -7.14
C PRO A 333 -23.07 -11.84 -7.52
N ARG A 334 -23.85 -11.19 -6.64
CA ARG A 334 -24.38 -9.82 -6.81
C ARG A 334 -23.92 -8.88 -5.70
N ALA A 335 -22.86 -9.28 -4.96
CA ALA A 335 -22.25 -8.40 -3.97
C ALA A 335 -21.79 -7.10 -4.63
N ARG A 336 -22.09 -5.98 -3.99
CA ARG A 336 -21.74 -4.65 -4.49
C ARG A 336 -20.44 -4.17 -3.88
N ALA A 337 -19.67 -3.45 -4.67
CA ALA A 337 -18.43 -2.82 -4.22
C ALA A 337 -18.60 -1.29 -4.19
N PHE A 338 -18.55 -0.71 -3.00
CA PHE A 338 -18.41 0.73 -2.83
C PHE A 338 -16.93 1.09 -2.98
N VAL A 339 -16.58 1.71 -4.09
CA VAL A 339 -15.24 2.24 -4.33
C VAL A 339 -15.20 3.70 -3.93
N PHE A 340 -14.27 4.06 -3.04
CA PHE A 340 -14.17 5.43 -2.53
C PHE A 340 -13.91 6.44 -3.65
N PRO A 341 -14.59 7.58 -3.62
CA PRO A 341 -14.35 8.67 -4.57
C PRO A 341 -12.99 9.32 -4.32
N ALA A 342 -12.39 9.89 -5.37
CA ALA A 342 -11.10 10.56 -5.33
C ALA A 342 -11.20 12.03 -5.68
N PHE A 343 -10.36 12.87 -5.05
CA PHE A 343 -10.35 14.33 -5.29
C PHE A 343 -9.60 14.69 -6.57
N GLY A 344 -8.49 13.99 -6.86
CA GLY A 344 -7.60 14.25 -7.98
C GLY A 344 -6.72 13.04 -8.28
N ALA A 345 -5.93 13.14 -9.35
CA ALA A 345 -5.06 12.07 -9.83
C ALA A 345 -4.10 11.53 -8.75
N TYR A 346 -3.69 12.39 -7.83
CA TYR A 346 -2.75 12.07 -6.75
C TYR A 346 -3.36 12.11 -5.36
N VAL A 347 -4.66 12.40 -5.21
CA VAL A 347 -5.37 12.38 -3.92
C VAL A 347 -6.57 11.45 -4.07
N GLY A 348 -6.35 10.19 -3.76
CA GLY A 348 -7.23 9.09 -4.07
C GLY A 348 -8.34 8.84 -3.06
N GLY A 349 -9.03 7.71 -3.26
CA GLY A 349 -10.09 7.24 -2.38
C GLY A 349 -9.59 6.80 -1.00
N ASP A 350 -8.33 6.45 -0.86
CA ASP A 350 -7.64 6.20 0.41
C ASP A 350 -7.64 7.45 1.31
N ILE A 351 -7.39 8.63 0.72
CA ILE A 351 -7.41 9.89 1.45
C ILE A 351 -8.85 10.28 1.80
N THR A 352 -9.80 10.10 0.88
CA THR A 352 -11.22 10.33 1.18
C THR A 352 -11.67 9.45 2.37
N ALA A 353 -11.29 8.17 2.35
CA ALA A 353 -11.55 7.24 3.44
C ALA A 353 -10.86 7.66 4.74
N GLY A 354 -9.61 8.12 4.66
CA GLY A 354 -8.83 8.61 5.80
C GLY A 354 -9.43 9.86 6.44
N LEU A 355 -9.90 10.81 5.64
CA LEU A 355 -10.59 12.01 6.13
C LEU A 355 -11.92 11.65 6.82
N LEU A 356 -12.67 10.71 6.23
CA LEU A 356 -13.89 10.19 6.82
C LEU A 356 -13.62 9.54 8.18
N ALA A 357 -12.62 8.64 8.27
CA ALA A 357 -12.26 7.90 9.48
C ALA A 357 -11.76 8.84 10.58
N SER A 358 -10.86 9.75 10.25
CA SER A 358 -10.31 10.73 11.20
C SER A 358 -11.36 11.73 11.70
N GLY A 359 -12.47 11.90 10.97
CA GLY A 359 -13.52 12.87 11.27
C GLY A 359 -13.04 14.32 11.17
N MET A 360 -12.03 14.58 10.35
CA MET A 360 -11.43 15.91 10.19
C MET A 360 -12.46 16.94 9.71
N ASN A 361 -13.35 16.57 8.80
CA ASN A 361 -14.44 17.40 8.28
C ASN A 361 -15.59 17.64 9.27
N ARG A 362 -15.49 17.10 10.48
CA ARG A 362 -16.50 17.29 11.57
C ARG A 362 -15.92 17.93 12.81
N ASP A 363 -14.61 18.08 12.86
CA ASP A 363 -13.88 18.65 14.00
C ASP A 363 -13.67 20.17 13.81
N ALA A 364 -13.92 20.94 14.86
CA ALA A 364 -13.68 22.38 14.84
C ALA A 364 -12.19 22.76 14.93
N ARG A 365 -11.35 21.83 15.35
CA ARG A 365 -9.90 22.05 15.47
C ARG A 365 -9.26 22.08 14.09
N THR A 366 -8.38 23.04 13.85
CA THR A 366 -7.51 23.02 12.67
C THR A 366 -6.53 21.87 12.79
N ARG A 367 -6.62 20.92 11.87
CA ARG A 367 -5.79 19.71 11.81
C ARG A 367 -4.98 19.66 10.53
N LEU A 368 -3.82 19.07 10.63
CA LEU A 368 -2.97 18.71 9.50
C LEU A 368 -2.96 17.18 9.41
N PHE A 369 -3.46 16.65 8.31
CA PHE A 369 -3.43 15.22 7.99
C PHE A 369 -2.31 15.00 6.98
N ILE A 370 -1.44 14.02 7.23
CA ILE A 370 -0.36 13.63 6.33
C ILE A 370 -0.40 12.12 6.20
N ASP A 371 -0.72 11.64 5.01
CA ASP A 371 -0.53 10.22 4.65
C ASP A 371 0.88 10.06 4.07
N ILE A 372 1.72 9.29 4.76
CA ILE A 372 3.12 9.15 4.38
C ILE A 372 3.31 7.83 3.64
N GLY A 373 3.45 7.91 2.32
CA GLY A 373 3.78 6.85 1.40
C GLY A 373 4.86 7.28 0.41
N THR A 374 4.93 6.63 -0.74
CA THR A 374 5.78 7.04 -1.88
C THR A 374 5.31 8.38 -2.44
N ASN A 375 4.00 8.57 -2.55
CA ASN A 375 3.36 9.88 -2.61
C ASN A 375 2.87 10.22 -1.21
N CYS A 376 2.98 11.47 -0.84
CA CYS A 376 2.49 11.96 0.43
C CYS A 376 1.34 12.90 0.18
N GLU A 377 0.17 12.51 0.64
CA GLU A 377 -1.02 13.33 0.56
C GLU A 377 -1.18 14.12 1.86
N ILE A 378 -1.45 15.41 1.71
CA ILE A 378 -1.49 16.36 2.81
C ILE A 378 -2.82 17.10 2.75
N VAL A 379 -3.55 17.12 3.87
CA VAL A 379 -4.79 17.88 3.99
C VAL A 379 -4.74 18.74 5.25
N LEU A 380 -5.06 20.02 5.10
CA LEU A 380 -5.14 21.00 6.19
C LEU A 380 -6.58 21.52 6.29
N GLY A 381 -7.09 21.67 7.50
CA GLY A 381 -8.38 22.33 7.73
C GLY A 381 -9.14 21.79 8.93
N ASN A 382 -10.45 22.01 8.88
CA ASN A 382 -11.40 21.63 9.91
C ASN A 382 -12.79 21.45 9.28
N ARG A 383 -13.85 21.38 10.10
CA ARG A 383 -15.24 21.17 9.61
C ARG A 383 -15.77 22.29 8.71
N ASP A 384 -15.16 23.48 8.71
CA ASP A 384 -15.66 24.65 7.99
C ASP A 384 -14.96 24.82 6.63
N TRP A 385 -13.75 24.24 6.47
CA TRP A 385 -12.97 24.27 5.24
C TRP A 385 -11.88 23.19 5.25
N LEU A 386 -11.56 22.68 4.07
CA LEU A 386 -10.48 21.73 3.85
C LEU A 386 -9.70 22.10 2.58
N VAL A 387 -8.38 22.00 2.64
CA VAL A 387 -7.49 22.17 1.49
C VAL A 387 -6.48 21.04 1.47
N GLY A 388 -6.25 20.45 0.30
CA GLY A 388 -5.40 19.28 0.16
C GLY A 388 -4.47 19.35 -1.02
N THR A 389 -3.35 18.64 -0.94
CA THR A 389 -2.35 18.51 -1.99
C THR A 389 -1.68 17.15 -1.93
N ALA A 390 -0.90 16.82 -2.97
CA ALA A 390 -0.01 15.66 -2.98
C ALA A 390 1.43 16.11 -3.26
N ALA A 391 2.38 15.55 -2.54
CA ALA A 391 3.80 15.83 -2.67
C ALA A 391 4.57 14.56 -3.04
N PRO A 392 5.42 14.55 -4.09
CA PRO A 392 6.21 13.39 -4.50
C PRO A 392 7.41 13.21 -3.55
N ALA A 393 7.22 12.46 -2.45
CA ALA A 393 8.27 12.21 -1.46
C ALA A 393 9.30 11.15 -1.93
N GLY A 394 8.95 10.33 -2.90
CA GLY A 394 9.79 9.24 -3.37
C GLY A 394 9.86 8.05 -2.40
N PRO A 395 10.58 6.97 -2.78
CA PRO A 395 10.52 5.69 -2.07
C PRO A 395 11.50 5.59 -0.88
N ALA A 396 12.06 6.70 -0.37
CA ALA A 396 13.04 6.69 0.72
C ALA A 396 12.49 6.04 1.99
N PHE A 397 11.23 6.34 2.33
CA PHE A 397 10.56 5.78 3.50
C PHE A 397 10.24 4.28 3.37
N GLU A 398 10.17 3.76 2.16
CA GLU A 398 10.02 2.32 1.89
C GLU A 398 11.36 1.59 1.85
N GLY A 399 12.47 2.30 2.05
CA GLY A 399 13.83 1.77 2.03
C GLY A 399 14.39 1.48 0.64
N ALA A 400 13.66 1.76 -0.44
CA ALA A 400 14.08 1.36 -1.79
C ALA A 400 15.28 2.17 -2.32
N ALA A 401 15.40 3.45 -1.95
CA ALA A 401 16.53 4.30 -2.34
C ALA A 401 17.70 4.28 -1.32
N ILE A 402 17.56 3.54 -0.23
CA ILE A 402 18.52 3.50 0.89
C ILE A 402 19.46 2.30 0.75
N ARG A 403 20.76 2.49 0.96
CA ARG A 403 21.80 1.48 0.74
C ARG A 403 21.56 0.17 1.52
N CYS A 404 21.33 0.28 2.81
CA CYS A 404 20.94 -0.84 3.66
C CYS A 404 19.42 -0.85 3.93
N GLY A 405 18.63 -0.22 3.04
CA GLY A 405 17.20 -0.10 3.18
C GLY A 405 16.47 -1.42 2.98
N MET A 406 15.36 -1.58 3.69
CA MET A 406 14.41 -2.67 3.49
C MET A 406 13.01 -2.25 3.97
N ARG A 407 11.99 -2.94 3.49
CA ARG A 407 10.63 -2.79 3.99
C ARG A 407 10.53 -3.25 5.44
N ALA A 408 9.52 -2.74 6.17
CA ALA A 408 9.22 -3.17 7.53
C ALA A 408 8.78 -4.65 7.52
N ALA A 409 9.71 -5.55 7.82
CA ALA A 409 9.53 -7.00 7.90
C ALA A 409 10.56 -7.56 8.91
N ASP A 410 10.48 -8.83 9.23
CA ASP A 410 11.42 -9.48 10.15
C ASP A 410 12.88 -9.18 9.77
N GLY A 411 13.66 -8.75 10.75
CA GLY A 411 15.04 -8.31 10.60
C GLY A 411 15.21 -6.83 10.24
N ALA A 412 14.13 -6.06 10.00
CA ALA A 412 14.25 -4.62 9.77
C ALA A 412 14.48 -3.88 11.10
N ILE A 413 15.48 -2.99 11.12
CA ILE A 413 15.68 -2.03 12.21
C ILE A 413 14.55 -1.00 12.09
N GLU A 414 13.58 -1.03 13.02
CA GLU A 414 12.41 -0.16 13.01
C GLU A 414 12.55 1.07 13.92
N ALA A 415 13.41 1.02 14.94
CA ALA A 415 13.71 2.15 15.79
C ALA A 415 15.19 2.22 16.14
N VAL A 416 15.71 3.45 16.23
CA VAL A 416 17.10 3.75 16.56
C VAL A 416 17.14 4.79 17.66
N THR A 417 17.69 4.42 18.81
CA THR A 417 17.93 5.35 19.91
C THR A 417 19.42 5.65 20.03
N ILE A 418 19.80 6.90 19.83
CA ILE A 418 21.17 7.38 19.99
C ILE A 418 21.28 8.12 21.31
N ALA A 419 22.14 7.62 22.20
CA ALA A 419 22.47 8.22 23.49
C ALA A 419 23.96 8.59 23.52
N PRO A 420 24.42 9.47 24.44
CA PRO A 420 25.84 9.85 24.54
C PRO A 420 26.80 8.69 24.76
N ASP A 421 26.34 7.60 25.36
CA ASP A 421 27.08 6.41 25.76
C ASP A 421 26.90 5.22 24.80
N GLY A 422 26.03 5.34 23.79
CA GLY A 422 25.82 4.24 22.86
C GLY A 422 24.63 4.36 21.91
N LEU A 423 24.34 3.23 21.27
CA LEU A 423 23.28 3.05 20.28
C LEU A 423 22.44 1.84 20.68
N ALA A 424 21.13 1.99 20.70
CA ALA A 424 20.17 0.89 20.85
C ALA A 424 19.30 0.76 19.58
N LEU A 425 19.05 -0.49 19.16
CA LEU A 425 18.26 -0.82 17.98
C LEU A 425 17.06 -1.67 18.39
N THR A 426 15.90 -1.38 17.81
CA THR A 426 14.74 -2.27 17.85
C THR A 426 14.56 -2.90 16.48
N VAL A 427 14.46 -4.24 16.44
CA VAL A 427 14.38 -5.02 15.21
C VAL A 427 13.05 -5.78 15.16
N ILE A 428 12.37 -5.72 14.03
CA ILE A 428 11.10 -6.43 13.85
C ILE A 428 11.34 -7.94 13.94
N GLY A 429 10.46 -8.65 14.69
CA GLY A 429 10.49 -10.10 14.83
C GLY A 429 11.59 -10.63 15.75
N ASP A 430 12.26 -9.76 16.54
CA ASP A 430 13.40 -10.12 17.39
C ASP A 430 14.47 -10.92 16.64
N ALA A 431 14.60 -10.66 15.33
CA ALA A 431 15.53 -11.32 14.42
C ALA A 431 16.87 -10.57 14.36
N GLU A 432 17.89 -11.23 13.79
CA GLU A 432 19.16 -10.55 13.48
C GLU A 432 18.92 -9.37 12.53
N PRO A 433 19.54 -8.20 12.77
CA PRO A 433 19.40 -7.05 11.91
C PRO A 433 19.79 -7.36 10.45
N ALA A 434 18.87 -7.15 9.52
CA ALA A 434 19.06 -7.39 8.09
C ALA A 434 19.15 -6.09 7.27
N GLY A 435 18.50 -5.02 7.74
CA GLY A 435 18.50 -3.73 7.08
C GLY A 435 17.75 -2.67 7.89
N LEU A 436 17.54 -1.50 7.31
CA LEU A 436 16.94 -0.33 7.92
C LEU A 436 15.60 -0.03 7.25
N CYS A 437 14.48 -0.04 7.98
CA CYS A 437 13.22 0.44 7.41
C CYS A 437 13.05 1.95 7.63
N GLY A 438 12.02 2.53 7.03
CA GLY A 438 11.85 3.97 7.01
C GLY A 438 11.76 4.62 8.39
N SER A 439 11.06 4.01 9.36
CA SER A 439 10.98 4.55 10.73
C SER A 439 12.35 4.55 11.41
N GLY A 440 13.11 3.48 11.26
CA GLY A 440 14.49 3.41 11.74
C GLY A 440 15.42 4.42 11.05
N LEU A 441 15.21 4.71 9.75
CA LEU A 441 15.94 5.75 9.01
C LEU A 441 15.69 7.13 9.62
N VAL A 442 14.42 7.46 9.86
CA VAL A 442 14.02 8.75 10.46
C VAL A 442 14.59 8.90 11.87
N ASP A 443 14.50 7.86 12.69
CA ASP A 443 15.05 7.86 14.06
C ASP A 443 16.58 7.98 14.05
N ALA A 444 17.27 7.26 13.16
CA ALA A 444 18.74 7.31 13.05
C ALA A 444 19.21 8.74 12.70
N VAL A 445 18.60 9.37 11.68
CA VAL A 445 18.98 10.73 11.26
C VAL A 445 18.64 11.74 12.34
N ALA A 446 17.45 11.67 12.96
CA ALA A 446 17.06 12.55 14.05
C ALA A 446 18.01 12.41 15.26
N GLY A 447 18.38 11.18 15.60
CA GLY A 447 19.34 10.88 16.66
C GLY A 447 20.74 11.43 16.38
N LEU A 448 21.22 11.30 15.13
CA LEU A 448 22.53 11.85 14.71
C LEU A 448 22.56 13.39 14.76
N ILE A 449 21.49 14.07 14.36
CA ILE A 449 21.36 15.53 14.49
C ILE A 449 21.43 15.92 15.98
N LYS A 450 20.65 15.25 16.82
CA LYS A 450 20.61 15.52 18.25
C LYS A 450 21.98 15.27 18.93
N ALA A 451 22.75 14.27 18.46
CA ALA A 451 24.09 13.98 18.94
C ALA A 451 25.16 14.92 18.37
N GLY A 452 24.82 15.81 17.44
CA GLY A 452 25.75 16.69 16.73
C GLY A 452 26.65 15.98 15.72
N LEU A 453 26.38 14.69 15.41
CA LEU A 453 27.14 13.89 14.45
C LEU A 453 26.68 14.11 13.00
N LEU A 454 25.54 14.76 12.83
CA LEU A 454 25.00 15.25 11.57
C LEU A 454 24.63 16.71 11.72
N ASP A 455 25.11 17.58 10.83
CA ASP A 455 24.76 19.01 10.88
C ASP A 455 23.40 19.30 10.20
N HIS A 456 22.89 20.51 10.35
CA HIS A 456 21.61 20.94 9.78
C HIS A 456 21.58 20.89 8.24
N SER A 457 22.75 20.98 7.59
CA SER A 457 22.85 20.80 6.14
C SER A 457 22.75 19.34 5.72
N GLY A 458 22.66 18.40 6.68
CA GLY A 458 22.64 16.96 6.46
C GLY A 458 24.02 16.37 6.15
N ARG A 459 25.11 17.00 6.57
CA ARG A 459 26.47 16.48 6.41
C ARG A 459 26.91 15.76 7.68
N LEU A 460 27.42 14.55 7.53
CA LEU A 460 28.09 13.82 8.60
C LEU A 460 29.41 14.53 8.96
N VAL A 461 29.66 14.72 10.25
CA VAL A 461 30.84 15.46 10.76
C VAL A 461 32.15 14.72 10.49
N THR A 462 33.30 15.36 10.67
CA THR A 462 34.62 14.75 10.58
C THR A 462 34.90 13.84 11.76
N ASP A 463 35.89 12.96 11.63
CA ASP A 463 36.29 12.02 12.70
C ASP A 463 36.74 12.74 13.96
N ASP A 464 37.52 13.83 13.80
CA ASP A 464 37.97 14.67 14.93
C ASP A 464 36.80 15.32 15.66
N ALA A 465 35.82 15.84 14.90
CA ALA A 465 34.62 16.43 15.48
C ALA A 465 33.76 15.36 16.20
N ALA A 466 33.62 14.18 15.61
CA ALA A 466 32.89 13.06 16.21
C ALA A 466 33.55 12.60 17.53
N ALA A 467 34.88 12.48 17.55
CA ALA A 467 35.64 12.12 18.74
C ALA A 467 35.48 13.15 19.88
N ALA A 468 35.35 14.44 19.54
CA ALA A 468 35.12 15.51 20.51
C ALA A 468 33.67 15.54 21.03
N LEU A 469 32.69 15.29 20.16
CA LEU A 469 31.25 15.39 20.47
C LEU A 469 30.71 14.14 21.17
N SER A 470 31.08 12.95 20.68
CA SER A 470 30.63 11.67 21.20
C SER A 470 31.69 10.59 21.05
N PRO A 471 32.66 10.48 21.99
CA PRO A 471 33.74 9.49 21.92
C PRO A 471 33.25 8.04 21.78
N ALA A 472 32.10 7.71 22.37
CA ALA A 472 31.52 6.37 22.31
C ALA A 472 30.97 6.01 20.92
N LEU A 473 30.49 7.00 20.16
CA LEU A 473 29.93 6.81 18.83
C LEU A 473 30.91 7.09 17.70
N ALA A 474 32.00 7.83 17.97
CA ALA A 474 33.01 8.18 16.98
C ALA A 474 33.55 6.97 16.18
N PRO A 475 33.80 5.79 16.77
CA PRO A 475 34.26 4.61 16.01
C PRO A 475 33.24 4.07 14.98
N ARG A 476 31.98 4.50 15.07
CA ARG A 476 30.93 4.13 14.10
C ARG A 476 30.90 5.03 12.87
N LEU A 477 31.52 6.22 12.95
CA LEU A 477 31.66 7.14 11.83
C LEU A 477 32.97 6.81 11.09
N THR A 478 32.87 6.39 9.84
CA THR A 478 34.01 5.90 9.07
C THR A 478 33.83 6.12 7.56
N MET A 479 34.79 5.71 6.77
CA MET A 479 34.74 5.78 5.31
C MET A 479 34.50 4.40 4.70
N LEU A 480 33.56 4.31 3.74
CA LEU A 480 33.38 3.17 2.86
C LEU A 480 33.69 3.62 1.42
N GLY A 481 34.90 3.36 0.96
CA GLY A 481 35.41 3.97 -0.27
C GLY A 481 35.45 5.49 -0.13
N PRO A 482 34.84 6.24 -1.07
CA PRO A 482 34.82 7.71 -1.02
C PRO A 482 33.69 8.27 -0.13
N GLU A 483 32.78 7.42 0.36
CA GLU A 483 31.55 7.84 1.04
C GLU A 483 31.70 7.72 2.56
N ARG A 484 31.26 8.76 3.29
CA ARG A 484 31.19 8.73 4.74
C ARG A 484 29.93 8.03 5.18
N VAL A 485 30.06 7.12 6.17
CA VAL A 485 28.97 6.29 6.70
C VAL A 485 28.96 6.28 8.21
N PHE A 486 27.78 6.10 8.80
CA PHE A 486 27.62 5.82 10.22
C PHE A 486 27.09 4.39 10.40
N VAL A 487 27.87 3.53 11.07
CA VAL A 487 27.54 2.11 11.25
C VAL A 487 26.52 1.93 12.38
N LEU A 488 25.36 1.39 12.03
CA LEU A 488 24.29 1.05 12.96
C LEU A 488 24.52 -0.33 13.60
N HIS A 489 24.90 -1.32 12.79
CA HIS A 489 25.12 -2.69 13.27
C HIS A 489 26.30 -3.34 12.56
N TRP A 490 27.22 -3.91 13.35
CA TRP A 490 28.34 -4.69 12.87
C TRP A 490 27.96 -6.17 12.79
N ARG A 491 27.96 -6.80 11.61
CA ARG A 491 27.62 -8.22 11.46
C ARG A 491 28.82 -9.12 11.79
N SER A 492 29.99 -8.79 11.26
CA SER A 492 31.21 -9.60 11.42
C SER A 492 32.15 -9.07 12.51
N GLY A 493 31.76 -8.07 13.27
CA GLY A 493 32.55 -7.44 14.34
C GLY A 493 32.99 -6.01 14.01
N PRO A 494 33.43 -5.25 15.03
CA PRO A 494 33.82 -3.86 14.87
C PRO A 494 34.98 -3.71 13.86
N GLY A 495 34.81 -2.80 12.88
CA GLY A 495 35.81 -2.45 11.87
C GLY A 495 35.55 -3.01 10.47
N ASP A 496 34.70 -4.05 10.31
CA ASP A 496 34.31 -4.53 8.98
C ASP A 496 33.05 -3.78 8.50
N VAL A 497 33.27 -2.66 7.81
CA VAL A 497 32.21 -1.82 7.27
C VAL A 497 31.52 -2.49 6.08
N SER A 498 32.22 -3.33 5.33
CA SER A 498 31.71 -3.95 4.10
C SER A 498 30.57 -4.95 4.39
N ASP A 499 30.56 -5.53 5.59
CA ASP A 499 29.52 -6.44 6.07
C ASP A 499 28.79 -5.85 7.29
N SER A 500 28.34 -4.62 7.19
CA SER A 500 27.61 -3.93 8.27
C SER A 500 26.32 -3.31 7.76
N ILE A 501 25.44 -2.95 8.67
CA ILE A 501 24.27 -2.09 8.37
C ILE A 501 24.67 -0.67 8.75
N TYR A 502 24.63 0.20 7.78
CA TYR A 502 25.07 1.59 7.94
C TYR A 502 24.10 2.57 7.30
N LEU A 503 24.17 3.81 7.72
CA LEU A 503 23.57 4.98 7.09
C LEU A 503 24.66 5.74 6.34
N SER A 504 24.51 5.91 5.03
CA SER A 504 25.45 6.66 4.20
C SER A 504 25.07 8.13 4.06
N GLN A 505 26.03 8.94 3.65
CA GLN A 505 25.78 10.35 3.33
C GLN A 505 24.71 10.51 2.24
N ARG A 506 24.67 9.57 1.28
CA ARG A 506 23.65 9.54 0.23
C ARG A 506 22.27 9.24 0.79
N ASP A 507 22.14 8.28 1.72
CA ASP A 507 20.87 7.94 2.36
C ASP A 507 20.27 9.14 3.10
N VAL A 508 21.13 9.95 3.75
CA VAL A 508 20.70 11.21 4.36
C VAL A 508 20.13 12.18 3.31
N ARG A 509 20.74 12.26 2.11
CA ARG A 509 20.21 13.11 1.02
C ARG A 509 18.85 12.63 0.53
N GLU A 510 18.67 11.32 0.34
CA GLU A 510 17.37 10.76 -0.05
C GLU A 510 16.28 11.14 0.98
N LEU A 511 16.58 11.05 2.29
CA LEU A 511 15.66 11.48 3.33
C LEU A 511 15.39 13.00 3.30
N GLN A 512 16.41 13.82 3.02
CA GLN A 512 16.22 15.27 2.88
C GLN A 512 15.28 15.63 1.73
N PHE A 513 15.37 14.94 0.58
CA PHE A 513 14.45 15.13 -0.54
C PHE A 513 13.03 14.77 -0.17
N ALA A 514 12.82 13.60 0.42
CA ALA A 514 11.50 13.15 0.87
C ALA A 514 10.89 14.11 1.90
N LYS A 515 11.68 14.52 2.90
CA LYS A 515 11.29 15.49 3.92
C LYS A 515 10.96 16.85 3.31
N ALA A 516 11.76 17.34 2.37
CA ALA A 516 11.53 18.64 1.75
C ALA A 516 10.22 18.67 0.97
N ALA A 517 9.88 17.59 0.25
CA ALA A 517 8.61 17.47 -0.46
C ALA A 517 7.41 17.61 0.49
N ILE A 518 7.42 16.87 1.60
CA ILE A 518 6.35 16.91 2.60
C ILE A 518 6.30 18.29 3.26
N ALA A 519 7.45 18.83 3.66
CA ALA A 519 7.52 20.11 4.35
C ALA A 519 7.03 21.26 3.47
N THR A 520 7.41 21.28 2.19
CA THR A 520 6.91 22.27 1.24
C THR A 520 5.40 22.11 1.03
N GLY A 521 4.90 20.86 0.94
CA GLY A 521 3.47 20.60 0.79
C GLY A 521 2.62 21.21 1.91
N TRP A 522 2.94 20.92 3.18
CA TRP A 522 2.15 21.49 4.28
C TRP A 522 2.38 22.98 4.46
N GLN A 523 3.56 23.51 4.11
CA GLN A 523 3.80 24.96 4.16
C GLN A 523 2.93 25.69 3.12
N VAL A 524 2.87 25.17 1.89
CA VAL A 524 1.99 25.70 0.83
C VAL A 524 0.53 25.73 1.28
N LEU A 525 0.05 24.68 1.96
CA LEU A 525 -1.33 24.67 2.45
C LEU A 525 -1.57 25.69 3.57
N LEU A 526 -0.59 25.96 4.43
CA LEU A 526 -0.67 27.03 5.42
C LEU A 526 -0.76 28.41 4.76
N ASP A 527 0.08 28.65 3.77
CA ASP A 527 0.08 29.92 3.01
C ASP A 527 -1.26 30.13 2.29
N GLU A 528 -1.80 29.06 1.66
CA GLU A 528 -3.13 29.08 1.04
C GLU A 528 -4.29 29.39 2.02
N ALA A 529 -4.15 28.93 3.25
CA ALA A 529 -5.13 29.16 4.29
C ALA A 529 -4.90 30.49 5.05
N GLY A 530 -3.76 31.15 4.82
CA GLY A 530 -3.36 32.34 5.58
C GLY A 530 -3.09 32.05 7.05
N LEU A 531 -2.55 30.86 7.36
CA LEU A 531 -2.31 30.36 8.71
C LEU A 531 -0.80 30.24 9.00
N ASP A 532 -0.49 30.25 10.29
CA ASP A 532 0.85 29.92 10.83
C ASP A 532 0.85 28.49 11.37
N ALA A 533 2.02 27.85 11.40
CA ALA A 533 2.17 26.49 11.91
C ALA A 533 1.62 26.32 13.35
N ARG A 534 1.67 27.36 14.19
CA ARG A 534 1.13 27.32 15.55
C ARG A 534 -0.40 27.25 15.63
N ASP A 535 -1.10 27.60 14.54
CA ASP A 535 -2.56 27.50 14.44
C ASP A 535 -3.02 26.04 14.29
N ILE A 536 -2.11 25.14 13.94
CA ILE A 536 -2.39 23.71 13.87
C ILE A 536 -2.54 23.14 15.29
N GLN A 537 -3.73 22.64 15.56
CA GLN A 537 -4.07 22.10 16.88
C GLN A 537 -3.75 20.61 17.01
N GLN A 538 -3.71 19.88 15.88
CA GLN A 538 -3.35 18.48 15.84
C GLN A 538 -2.78 18.09 14.47
N VAL A 539 -1.77 17.23 14.46
CA VAL A 539 -1.23 16.56 13.26
C VAL A 539 -1.60 15.08 13.34
N LEU A 540 -2.12 14.55 12.25
CA LEU A 540 -2.47 13.14 12.08
C LEU A 540 -1.50 12.53 11.07
N LEU A 541 -0.67 11.59 11.50
CA LEU A 541 0.25 10.83 10.64
C LEU A 541 -0.42 9.51 10.26
N ALA A 542 -0.78 9.38 9.00
CA ALA A 542 -1.44 8.22 8.43
C ALA A 542 -0.50 7.42 7.52
N GLY A 543 -1.03 6.35 6.96
CA GLY A 543 -0.30 5.44 6.07
C GLY A 543 0.48 4.37 6.83
N SER A 544 0.90 3.35 6.10
CA SER A 544 1.64 2.21 6.69
C SER A 544 2.94 2.63 7.34
N PHE A 545 3.63 3.65 6.78
CA PHE A 545 4.84 4.20 7.35
C PHE A 545 4.54 5.18 8.51
N GLY A 546 3.61 6.11 8.31
CA GLY A 546 3.25 7.13 9.31
C GLY A 546 2.80 6.54 10.65
N SER A 547 2.27 5.31 10.61
CA SER A 547 1.81 4.58 11.79
C SER A 547 2.92 4.18 12.77
N TYR A 548 4.13 4.00 12.27
CA TYR A 548 5.30 3.57 13.06
C TYR A 548 6.33 4.68 13.27
N LEU A 549 6.06 5.86 12.73
CA LEU A 549 6.96 7.00 12.83
C LEU A 549 6.93 7.62 14.24
N SER A 550 8.10 7.84 14.82
CA SER A 550 8.23 8.59 16.07
C SER A 550 7.81 10.05 15.88
N PRO A 551 6.78 10.56 16.59
CA PRO A 551 6.40 11.96 16.51
C PRO A 551 7.55 12.92 16.85
N ALA A 552 8.40 12.56 17.81
CA ALA A 552 9.55 13.38 18.20
C ALA A 552 10.58 13.46 17.08
N SER A 553 10.87 12.34 16.39
CA SER A 553 11.79 12.29 15.27
C SER A 553 11.23 13.03 14.04
N ALA A 554 9.92 12.90 13.77
CA ALA A 554 9.24 13.63 12.70
C ALA A 554 9.34 15.16 12.88
N ILE A 555 9.14 15.65 14.11
CA ILE A 555 9.28 17.06 14.47
C ILE A 555 10.75 17.51 14.34
N ALA A 556 11.68 16.70 14.85
CA ALA A 556 13.11 17.04 14.84
C ALA A 556 13.65 17.19 13.41
N LEU A 557 13.16 16.38 12.47
CA LEU A 557 13.54 16.46 11.07
C LEU A 557 12.77 17.53 10.28
N GLY A 558 11.67 18.06 10.81
CA GLY A 558 10.79 18.98 10.10
C GLY A 558 9.91 18.30 9.05
N LEU A 559 9.64 17.00 9.19
CA LEU A 559 8.59 16.30 8.44
C LEU A 559 7.21 16.87 8.76
N VAL A 560 7.03 17.30 9.98
CA VAL A 560 5.83 18.00 10.49
C VAL A 560 6.23 19.33 11.11
N PRO A 561 5.31 20.29 11.21
CA PRO A 561 5.57 21.56 11.86
C PRO A 561 6.09 21.40 13.29
N ARG A 562 6.90 22.34 13.75
CA ARG A 562 7.45 22.35 15.11
C ARG A 562 6.36 22.65 16.14
N LEU A 563 5.74 21.60 16.66
CA LEU A 563 4.64 21.62 17.60
C LEU A 563 4.97 20.79 18.85
N PRO A 564 4.22 20.98 19.97
CA PRO A 564 4.31 20.04 21.08
C PRO A 564 4.04 18.61 20.63
N VAL A 565 4.88 17.66 21.04
CA VAL A 565 4.82 16.22 20.61
C VAL A 565 3.42 15.63 20.79
N LEU A 566 2.70 16.01 21.85
CA LEU A 566 1.34 15.54 22.13
C LEU A 566 0.29 15.98 21.08
N ARG A 567 0.61 16.94 20.22
CA ARG A 567 -0.26 17.32 19.08
C ARG A 567 -0.05 16.45 17.85
N VAL A 568 1.02 15.69 17.79
CA VAL A 568 1.32 14.79 16.67
C VAL A 568 0.90 13.38 17.05
N VAL A 569 -0.05 12.82 16.32
CA VAL A 569 -0.69 11.53 16.63
C VAL A 569 -0.54 10.61 15.43
N SER A 570 -0.11 9.38 15.67
CA SER A 570 -0.20 8.32 14.67
C SER A 570 -1.67 7.92 14.47
N ALA A 571 -2.14 7.98 13.23
CA ALA A 571 -3.52 7.67 12.89
C ALA A 571 -3.72 6.22 12.39
N GLY A 572 -2.65 5.50 12.10
CA GLY A 572 -2.72 4.12 11.65
C GLY A 572 -3.27 3.96 10.23
N ASN A 573 -3.90 2.82 9.95
CA ASN A 573 -4.56 2.54 8.68
C ASN A 573 -5.95 3.20 8.63
N VAL A 574 -5.99 4.49 8.41
CA VAL A 574 -7.25 5.25 8.30
C VAL A 574 -8.02 4.95 7.01
N ALA A 575 -7.35 4.55 5.94
CA ALA A 575 -7.98 4.13 4.70
C ALA A 575 -8.86 2.88 4.93
N GLY A 576 -8.30 1.86 5.58
CA GLY A 576 -9.04 0.67 5.99
C GLY A 576 -10.16 0.98 6.98
N GLU A 577 -9.94 1.89 7.93
CA GLU A 577 -11.00 2.32 8.86
C GLU A 577 -12.15 3.02 8.13
N GLY A 578 -11.85 3.91 7.18
CA GLY A 578 -12.88 4.54 6.34
C GLY A 578 -13.67 3.53 5.50
N ALA A 579 -12.98 2.53 4.93
CA ALA A 579 -13.63 1.44 4.20
C ALA A 579 -14.59 0.63 5.09
N LYS A 580 -14.20 0.31 6.33
CA LYS A 580 -15.09 -0.32 7.33
C LYS A 580 -16.30 0.57 7.62
N MET A 581 -16.09 1.87 7.84
CA MET A 581 -17.18 2.81 8.12
C MET A 581 -18.19 2.90 6.98
N ALA A 582 -17.74 2.86 5.73
CA ALA A 582 -18.61 2.86 4.56
C ALA A 582 -19.48 1.60 4.45
N LEU A 583 -18.99 0.45 4.89
CA LEU A 583 -19.79 -0.78 5.00
C LEU A 583 -20.83 -0.70 6.13
N LEU A 584 -20.44 -0.09 7.24
CA LEU A 584 -21.29 -0.04 8.44
C LEU A 584 -22.39 1.01 8.35
N SER A 585 -22.30 1.99 7.42
CA SER A 585 -23.30 3.04 7.34
C SER A 585 -23.39 3.74 5.97
N VAL A 586 -24.56 3.73 5.39
CA VAL A 586 -24.86 4.51 4.17
C VAL A 586 -24.70 6.02 4.39
N ARG A 587 -24.81 6.51 5.63
CA ARG A 587 -24.55 7.92 5.95
C ARG A 587 -23.07 8.25 5.80
N GLU A 588 -22.20 7.32 6.08
CA GLU A 588 -20.76 7.49 5.92
C GLU A 588 -20.36 7.46 4.42
N ARG A 589 -21.04 6.66 3.60
CA ARG A 589 -20.89 6.73 2.12
C ARG A 589 -21.32 8.10 1.59
N ALA A 590 -22.47 8.59 2.02
CA ALA A 590 -22.93 9.94 1.64
C ALA A 590 -21.93 11.02 2.10
N ALA A 591 -21.37 10.89 3.29
CA ALA A 591 -20.35 11.81 3.78
C ALA A 591 -19.04 11.74 2.97
N ALA A 592 -18.62 10.55 2.53
CA ALA A 592 -17.46 10.39 1.66
C ALA A 592 -17.67 11.08 0.29
N LEU A 593 -18.88 11.00 -0.26
CA LEU A 593 -19.23 11.71 -1.49
C LEU A 593 -19.26 13.23 -1.29
N ALA A 594 -19.78 13.70 -0.16
CA ALA A 594 -19.82 15.14 0.15
C ALA A 594 -18.41 15.75 0.27
N LEU A 595 -17.43 14.99 0.75
CA LEU A 595 -16.03 15.43 0.81
C LEU A 595 -15.47 15.89 -0.54
N LEU A 596 -15.97 15.37 -1.67
CA LEU A 596 -15.55 15.79 -3.01
C LEU A 596 -15.78 17.29 -3.27
N GLU A 597 -16.78 17.88 -2.63
CA GLU A 597 -17.12 19.30 -2.75
C GLU A 597 -16.55 20.14 -1.60
N GLU A 598 -16.21 19.49 -0.46
CA GLU A 598 -15.69 20.16 0.72
C GLU A 598 -14.19 20.43 0.63
N VAL A 599 -13.42 19.56 -0.06
CA VAL A 599 -11.96 19.65 -0.15
C VAL A 599 -11.53 20.40 -1.42
N ARG A 600 -10.84 21.51 -1.24
CA ARG A 600 -10.18 22.23 -2.33
C ARG A 600 -8.80 21.64 -2.60
N TYR A 601 -8.59 21.09 -3.77
CA TYR A 601 -7.28 20.57 -4.19
C TYR A 601 -6.37 21.71 -4.68
N VAL A 602 -5.09 21.64 -4.30
CA VAL A 602 -4.01 22.56 -4.69
C VAL A 602 -2.92 21.78 -5.41
N GLU A 603 -2.69 22.10 -6.68
CA GLU A 603 -1.61 21.52 -7.47
C GLU A 603 -0.30 22.24 -7.15
N LEU A 604 0.72 21.48 -6.69
CA LEU A 604 2.02 22.04 -6.29
C LEU A 604 2.89 22.43 -7.49
N SER A 605 2.81 21.67 -8.58
CA SER A 605 3.67 21.84 -9.75
C SER A 605 3.40 23.13 -10.53
N ASP A 606 2.23 23.74 -10.36
CA ASP A 606 1.79 24.98 -11.02
C ASP A 606 2.05 26.25 -10.18
N ARG A 607 2.75 26.13 -9.04
CA ARG A 607 2.99 27.27 -8.16
C ARG A 607 4.31 27.97 -8.42
N ASP A 608 4.24 29.28 -8.60
CA ASP A 608 5.41 30.14 -8.58
C ASP A 608 6.15 30.02 -7.25
N GLY A 609 7.48 29.85 -7.29
CA GLY A 609 8.33 29.75 -6.10
C GLY A 609 8.33 28.39 -5.40
N PHE A 610 7.63 27.37 -5.92
CA PHE A 610 7.64 26.02 -5.33
C PHE A 610 9.06 25.44 -5.22
N ASN A 611 9.87 25.58 -6.28
CA ASN A 611 11.25 25.09 -6.28
C ASN A 611 12.14 25.77 -5.24
N ASP A 612 11.97 27.08 -5.04
CA ASP A 612 12.74 27.83 -4.04
C ASP A 612 12.35 27.39 -2.62
N ALA A 613 11.06 27.25 -2.36
CA ALA A 613 10.54 26.72 -1.09
C ALA A 613 11.03 25.28 -0.84
N PHE A 614 11.04 24.44 -1.88
CA PHE A 614 11.56 23.08 -1.76
C PHE A 614 13.05 23.06 -1.40
N VAL A 615 13.88 23.89 -2.04
CA VAL A 615 15.32 23.99 -1.74
C VAL A 615 15.56 24.46 -0.31
N GLU A 616 14.79 25.42 0.18
CA GLU A 616 14.87 25.87 1.58
C GLU A 616 14.56 24.73 2.56
N GLN A 617 13.58 23.90 2.22
CA GLN A 617 13.18 22.75 3.04
C GLN A 617 14.15 21.56 2.97
N LEU A 618 15.20 21.57 2.15
CA LEU A 618 16.23 20.51 2.16
C LEU A 618 17.03 20.49 3.46
N GLN A 619 17.20 21.63 4.13
CA GLN A 619 17.90 21.70 5.40
C GLN A 619 17.03 21.15 6.54
N PHE A 620 17.68 20.50 7.51
CA PHE A 620 17.01 20.14 8.74
C PHE A 620 16.80 21.37 9.64
N PRO A 621 15.74 21.41 10.44
CA PRO A 621 15.52 22.51 11.39
C PRO A 621 16.68 22.68 12.35
N PRO A 622 17.00 23.93 12.78
CA PRO A 622 18.05 24.22 13.77
C PRO A 622 17.67 23.79 15.19
#